data_1a4311939dc0207dea30d844253cd32a
#
_entry.id   1a4311939dc0207dea30d844253cd32a
#
_cell.length_a   1.000
_cell.length_b   1.000
_cell.length_c   1.000
_cell.angle_alpha   90.00
_cell.angle_beta   90.00
_cell.angle_gamma   90.00
#
_symmetry.space_group_name_H-M   'P 1'
#
loop_
_entity.id
_entity.type
_entity.pdbx_description
1 polymer ?
#
loop_
_entity_poly.entity_id
_entity_poly.type
_entity_poly.pdbx_seq_one_letter_code
_entity_poly.pdbx_strand_id
1 'polypeptide(L)'
;YQFRHSPNFLNLYNLFNSIKRLKLVKVNMYKNLYRRCIDLAGHKYSKTFLGMISFIESFIFPIPPDVFIIPMTIAKKNQWLRIALIATIGSVLGACLGYFIGFIFFNEIGLKIFELYGVDNVSFLKDKVSSEGGTIAWITLLAIAGFTPVPFKLLTITSGFVGFNVFYFVIVSAIT
;
A
#
# COMPACT_ATOMS: atom_id res chain seq x y z
N TYR A 1 37.97 41.03 -3.62
CA TYR A 1 36.81 41.46 -4.42
C TYR A 1 36.62 40.68 -5.74
N GLN A 2 37.57 39.77 -6.10
CA GLN A 2 37.55 39.05 -7.40
C GLN A 2 36.81 37.70 -7.40
N PHE A 3 36.42 37.17 -6.23
CA PHE A 3 35.77 35.84 -6.15
C PHE A 3 34.30 35.79 -6.59
N ARG A 4 33.65 36.95 -6.81
CA ARG A 4 32.20 37.02 -7.11
C ARG A 4 31.85 36.77 -8.58
N HIS A 5 32.82 36.71 -9.47
CA HIS A 5 32.59 36.56 -10.92
C HIS A 5 33.11 35.26 -11.54
N SER A 6 33.49 34.27 -10.72
CA SER A 6 33.87 32.98 -11.29
C SER A 6 32.63 32.23 -11.82
N PRO A 7 32.69 31.65 -13.04
CA PRO A 7 31.59 30.90 -13.64
C PRO A 7 31.08 29.76 -12.73
N ASN A 8 31.97 29.20 -11.94
CA ASN A 8 31.66 28.13 -10.98
C ASN A 8 30.82 28.63 -9.80
N PHE A 9 31.03 29.86 -9.33
CA PHE A 9 30.24 30.43 -8.24
C PHE A 9 28.83 30.77 -8.67
N LEU A 10 28.64 31.29 -9.87
CA LEU A 10 27.33 31.55 -10.47
C LEU A 10 26.54 30.25 -10.71
N ASN A 11 27.19 29.19 -11.17
CA ASN A 11 26.57 27.89 -11.34
C ASN A 11 26.14 27.28 -10.00
N LEU A 12 26.99 27.38 -8.97
CA LEU A 12 26.68 26.90 -7.62
C LEU A 12 25.50 27.67 -6.99
N TYR A 13 25.46 28.97 -7.14
CA TYR A 13 24.40 29.84 -6.67
C TYR A 13 23.05 29.53 -7.37
N ASN A 14 23.08 29.32 -8.70
CA ASN A 14 21.89 28.95 -9.47
C ASN A 14 21.39 27.55 -9.09
N LEU A 15 22.28 26.59 -8.87
CA LEU A 15 21.95 25.25 -8.40
C LEU A 15 21.28 25.31 -7.02
N PHE A 16 21.85 26.07 -6.09
CA PHE A 16 21.31 26.25 -4.74
C PHE A 16 19.92 26.88 -4.77
N ASN A 17 19.69 27.89 -5.59
CA ASN A 17 18.37 28.51 -5.76
C ASN A 17 17.36 27.57 -6.43
N SER A 18 17.79 26.74 -7.36
CA SER A 18 16.93 25.70 -7.98
C SER A 18 16.50 24.66 -6.95
N ILE A 19 17.43 24.17 -6.14
CA ILE A 19 17.12 23.22 -5.05
C ILE A 19 16.15 23.85 -4.02
N LYS A 20 16.37 25.11 -3.67
CA LYS A 20 15.50 25.86 -2.75
C LYS A 20 14.08 26.02 -3.34
N ARG A 21 13.96 26.35 -4.62
CA ARG A 21 12.67 26.41 -5.34
C ARG A 21 11.97 25.08 -5.37
N LEU A 22 12.68 23.98 -5.68
CA LEU A 22 12.13 22.63 -5.69
C LEU A 22 11.60 22.23 -4.30
N LYS A 23 12.35 22.54 -3.23
CA LYS A 23 11.89 22.31 -1.85
C LYS A 23 10.63 23.12 -1.53
N LEU A 24 10.57 24.40 -1.92
CA LEU A 24 9.41 25.25 -1.70
C LEU A 24 8.16 24.78 -2.47
N VAL A 25 8.32 24.38 -3.74
CA VAL A 25 7.25 23.81 -4.56
C VAL A 25 6.72 22.52 -3.92
N LYS A 26 7.61 21.64 -3.47
CA LYS A 26 7.26 20.39 -2.80
C LYS A 26 6.49 20.65 -1.50
N VAL A 27 6.97 21.56 -0.66
CA VAL A 27 6.29 21.96 0.60
C VAL A 27 4.92 22.58 0.33
N ASN A 28 4.78 23.44 -0.68
CA ASN A 28 3.48 24.05 -1.02
C ASN A 28 2.50 23.02 -1.59
N MET A 29 2.98 22.06 -2.38
CA MET A 29 2.17 20.96 -2.90
C MET A 29 1.62 20.12 -1.75
N TYR A 30 2.45 19.74 -0.77
CA TYR A 30 2.00 19.00 0.41
C TYR A 30 1.01 19.80 1.26
N LYS A 31 1.24 21.11 1.46
CA LYS A 31 0.30 21.98 2.19
C LYS A 31 -1.06 22.07 1.50
N ASN A 32 -1.06 22.20 0.17
CA ASN A 32 -2.31 22.28 -0.59
C ASN A 32 -3.04 20.92 -0.58
N LEU A 33 -2.33 19.82 -0.72
CA LEU A 33 -2.89 18.49 -0.60
C LEU A 33 -3.49 18.28 0.80
N TYR A 34 -2.74 18.60 1.84
CA TYR A 34 -3.19 18.49 3.23
C TYR A 34 -4.44 19.33 3.51
N ARG A 35 -4.50 20.59 3.03
CA ARG A 35 -5.69 21.44 3.14
C ARG A 35 -6.90 20.82 2.45
N ARG A 36 -6.74 20.33 1.22
CA ARG A 36 -7.83 19.61 0.52
C ARG A 36 -8.27 18.36 1.26
N CYS A 37 -7.35 17.63 1.89
CA CYS A 37 -7.71 16.48 2.72
C CYS A 37 -8.51 16.88 3.97
N ILE A 38 -8.18 18.02 4.62
CA ILE A 38 -8.94 18.54 5.74
C ILE A 38 -10.34 18.98 5.29
N ASP A 39 -10.46 19.69 4.17
CA ASP A 39 -11.73 20.12 3.61
C ASP A 39 -12.62 18.91 3.26
N LEU A 40 -12.03 17.89 2.64
CA LEU A 40 -12.71 16.62 2.36
C LEU A 40 -13.07 15.85 3.64
N ALA A 41 -12.24 15.92 4.69
CA ALA A 41 -12.51 15.28 5.97
C ALA A 41 -13.75 15.82 6.68
N GLY A 42 -14.05 17.10 6.47
CA GLY A 42 -15.27 17.77 6.96
C GLY A 42 -16.54 17.40 6.19
N HIS A 43 -16.40 16.90 4.95
CA HIS A 43 -17.50 16.66 4.05
C HIS A 43 -18.41 15.49 4.47
N LYS A 44 -19.68 15.53 4.05
CA LYS A 44 -20.69 14.48 4.34
C LYS A 44 -20.25 13.09 3.88
N TYR A 45 -19.58 13.01 2.75
CA TYR A 45 -19.13 11.75 2.12
C TYR A 45 -17.69 11.36 2.47
N SER A 46 -17.04 12.04 3.42
CA SER A 46 -15.63 11.79 3.78
C SER A 46 -15.34 10.32 4.13
N LYS A 47 -16.28 9.65 4.80
CA LYS A 47 -16.14 8.24 5.21
C LYS A 47 -16.19 7.28 4.03
N THR A 48 -17.12 7.52 3.08
CA THR A 48 -17.22 6.71 1.86
C THR A 48 -15.95 6.87 1.02
N PHE A 49 -15.47 8.11 0.90
CA PHE A 49 -14.24 8.41 0.18
C PHE A 49 -13.01 7.74 0.82
N LEU A 50 -12.92 7.75 2.15
CA LEU A 50 -11.89 7.02 2.88
C LEU A 50 -11.94 5.52 2.58
N GLY A 51 -13.11 4.90 2.66
CA GLY A 51 -13.28 3.47 2.36
C GLY A 51 -12.87 3.11 0.92
N MET A 52 -13.24 3.94 -0.05
CA MET A 52 -12.85 3.76 -1.45
C MET A 52 -11.33 3.91 -1.65
N ILE A 53 -10.70 4.90 -1.02
CA ILE A 53 -9.24 5.08 -1.10
C ILE A 53 -8.54 3.89 -0.45
N SER A 54 -8.94 3.47 0.74
CA SER A 54 -8.36 2.31 1.42
C SER A 54 -8.51 1.02 0.61
N PHE A 55 -9.65 0.86 -0.07
CA PHE A 55 -9.88 -0.25 -0.98
C PHE A 55 -8.91 -0.24 -2.18
N ILE A 56 -8.86 0.89 -2.91
CA ILE A 56 -8.02 1.03 -4.12
C ILE A 56 -6.54 0.94 -3.77
N GLU A 57 -6.14 1.52 -2.64
CA GLU A 57 -4.77 1.49 -2.15
C GLU A 57 -4.29 0.06 -1.90
N SER A 58 -5.13 -0.79 -1.36
CA SER A 58 -4.75 -2.16 -0.97
C SER A 58 -4.32 -3.05 -2.15
N PHE A 59 -4.70 -2.73 -3.39
CA PHE A 59 -4.31 -3.56 -4.54
C PHE A 59 -3.67 -2.80 -5.72
N ILE A 60 -3.86 -1.49 -5.88
CA ILE A 60 -3.32 -0.75 -7.04
C ILE A 60 -2.36 0.39 -6.63
N PHE A 61 -2.80 1.33 -5.77
CA PHE A 61 -2.14 2.63 -5.64
C PHE A 61 -1.31 2.79 -4.36
N PRO A 62 -0.12 3.42 -4.43
CA PRO A 62 0.72 3.69 -3.26
C PRO A 62 0.37 5.03 -2.58
N ILE A 63 -0.91 5.34 -2.40
CA ILE A 63 -1.31 6.54 -1.62
C ILE A 63 -1.69 6.08 -0.22
N PRO A 64 -0.86 6.34 0.81
CA PRO A 64 -1.17 5.91 2.17
C PRO A 64 -2.51 6.50 2.62
N PRO A 65 -3.49 5.70 3.07
CA PRO A 65 -4.77 6.18 3.58
C PRO A 65 -4.60 7.05 4.84
N ASP A 66 -3.46 6.96 5.50
CA ASP A 66 -3.08 7.77 6.67
C ASP A 66 -3.20 9.28 6.41
N VAL A 67 -2.94 9.72 5.16
CA VAL A 67 -3.10 11.13 4.75
C VAL A 67 -4.53 11.62 4.96
N PHE A 68 -5.53 10.72 4.93
CA PHE A 68 -6.94 11.01 5.17
C PHE A 68 -7.38 10.64 6.58
N ILE A 69 -6.90 9.52 7.13
CA ILE A 69 -7.25 9.03 8.47
C ILE A 69 -6.86 10.05 9.54
N ILE A 70 -5.62 10.58 9.47
CA ILE A 70 -5.10 11.51 10.49
C ILE A 70 -5.96 12.77 10.58
N PRO A 71 -6.17 13.57 9.51
CA PRO A 71 -6.98 14.77 9.60
C PRO A 71 -8.47 14.50 9.93
N MET A 72 -9.02 13.37 9.45
CA MET A 72 -10.38 12.98 9.79
C MET A 72 -10.54 12.65 11.28
N THR A 73 -9.59 11.97 11.86
CA THR A 73 -9.59 11.61 13.29
C THR A 73 -9.41 12.85 14.17
N ILE A 74 -8.55 13.79 13.75
CA ILE A 74 -8.38 15.06 14.45
C ILE A 74 -9.67 15.89 14.40
N ALA A 75 -10.32 15.97 13.23
CA ALA A 75 -11.54 16.73 13.04
C ALA A 75 -12.76 16.12 13.77
N LYS A 76 -12.81 14.79 13.89
CA LYS A 76 -13.96 14.05 14.45
C LYS A 76 -13.51 13.07 15.53
N LYS A 77 -12.91 13.56 16.61
CA LYS A 77 -12.31 12.75 17.70
C LYS A 77 -13.25 11.66 18.22
N ASN A 78 -14.53 11.95 18.38
CA ASN A 78 -15.52 10.99 18.89
C ASN A 78 -15.88 9.88 17.89
N GLN A 79 -15.36 9.91 16.67
CA GLN A 79 -15.65 8.94 15.61
C GLN A 79 -14.41 8.18 15.13
N TRP A 80 -13.31 8.26 15.87
CA TRP A 80 -12.05 7.63 15.50
C TRP A 80 -12.19 6.12 15.21
N LEU A 81 -12.94 5.40 16.04
CA LEU A 81 -13.19 3.97 15.86
C LEU A 81 -13.95 3.68 14.55
N ARG A 82 -14.96 4.50 14.21
CA ARG A 82 -15.69 4.34 12.94
C ARG A 82 -14.81 4.64 11.73
N ILE A 83 -13.91 5.62 11.85
CA ILE A 83 -12.96 5.97 10.79
C ILE A 83 -11.99 4.81 10.59
N ALA A 84 -11.43 4.27 11.67
CA ALA A 84 -10.53 3.12 11.62
C ALA A 84 -11.23 1.89 11.01
N LEU A 85 -12.43 1.54 11.47
CA LEU A 85 -13.18 0.40 10.92
C LEU A 85 -13.47 0.54 9.42
N ILE A 86 -13.85 1.72 8.94
CA ILE A 86 -14.11 1.94 7.52
C ILE A 86 -12.83 1.77 6.69
N ALA A 87 -11.70 2.30 7.18
CA ALA A 87 -10.41 2.11 6.52
C ALA A 87 -10.01 0.65 6.48
N THR A 88 -10.08 -0.06 7.62
CA THR A 88 -9.76 -1.49 7.71
C THR A 88 -10.64 -2.35 6.80
N ILE A 89 -11.96 -2.15 6.82
CA ILE A 89 -12.88 -2.89 5.96
C ILE A 89 -12.54 -2.63 4.49
N GLY A 90 -12.30 -1.37 4.10
CA GLY A 90 -11.88 -1.02 2.75
C GLY A 90 -10.59 -1.72 2.36
N SER A 91 -9.57 -1.68 3.22
CA SER A 91 -8.27 -2.33 2.98
C SER A 91 -8.39 -3.84 2.86
N VAL A 92 -9.15 -4.50 3.73
CA VAL A 92 -9.36 -5.96 3.69
C VAL A 92 -10.08 -6.38 2.41
N LEU A 93 -11.12 -5.64 2.00
CA LEU A 93 -11.82 -5.92 0.74
C LEU A 93 -10.88 -5.76 -0.47
N GLY A 94 -10.04 -4.73 -0.47
CA GLY A 94 -9.03 -4.54 -1.50
C GLY A 94 -7.95 -5.64 -1.48
N ALA A 95 -7.51 -6.07 -0.31
CA ALA A 95 -6.59 -7.20 -0.17
C ALA A 95 -7.21 -8.51 -0.68
N CYS A 96 -8.49 -8.77 -0.39
CA CYS A 96 -9.21 -9.91 -0.95
C CYS A 96 -9.25 -9.86 -2.48
N LEU A 97 -9.46 -8.69 -3.07
CA LEU A 97 -9.45 -8.53 -4.52
C LEU A 97 -8.05 -8.81 -5.09
N GLY A 98 -6.97 -8.32 -4.45
CA GLY A 98 -5.60 -8.66 -4.79
C GLY A 98 -5.32 -10.16 -4.70
N TYR A 99 -5.83 -10.83 -3.68
CA TYR A 99 -5.77 -12.27 -3.53
C TYR A 99 -6.47 -13.00 -4.70
N PHE A 100 -7.68 -12.60 -5.06
CA PHE A 100 -8.42 -13.20 -6.18
C PHE A 100 -7.70 -13.00 -7.51
N ILE A 101 -7.13 -11.82 -7.74
CA ILE A 101 -6.30 -11.57 -8.94
C ILE A 101 -5.13 -12.56 -8.99
N GLY A 102 -4.41 -12.74 -7.87
CA GLY A 102 -3.32 -13.70 -7.78
C GLY A 102 -3.76 -15.14 -8.04
N PHE A 103 -4.90 -15.53 -7.49
CA PHE A 103 -5.48 -16.86 -7.66
C PHE A 103 -5.88 -17.15 -9.11
N ILE A 104 -6.59 -16.21 -9.77
CA ILE A 104 -6.99 -16.33 -11.17
C ILE A 104 -5.77 -16.35 -12.08
N PHE A 105 -4.83 -15.43 -11.84
CA PHE A 105 -3.59 -15.35 -12.63
C PHE A 105 -2.80 -16.65 -12.58
N PHE A 106 -2.73 -17.30 -11.42
CA PHE A 106 -2.07 -18.60 -11.28
C PHE A 106 -2.76 -19.67 -12.13
N ASN A 107 -4.08 -19.78 -12.03
CA ASN A 107 -4.83 -20.84 -12.71
C ASN A 107 -4.86 -20.66 -14.24
N GLU A 108 -4.94 -19.43 -14.74
CA GLU A 108 -5.07 -19.15 -16.17
C GLU A 108 -3.73 -19.02 -16.92
N ILE A 109 -2.74 -18.42 -16.27
CA ILE A 109 -1.47 -18.05 -16.90
C ILE A 109 -0.29 -18.73 -16.21
N GLY A 110 -0.28 -18.78 -14.90
CA GLY A 110 0.82 -19.30 -14.11
C GLY A 110 1.12 -20.76 -14.44
N LEU A 111 0.11 -21.62 -14.50
CA LEU A 111 0.26 -23.03 -14.84
C LEU A 111 0.86 -23.20 -16.24
N LYS A 112 0.40 -22.45 -17.23
CA LYS A 112 0.91 -22.51 -18.62
C LYS A 112 2.38 -22.09 -18.70
N ILE A 113 2.79 -21.09 -17.90
CA ILE A 113 4.18 -20.67 -17.82
C ILE A 113 5.04 -21.78 -17.21
N PHE A 114 4.59 -22.40 -16.12
CA PHE A 114 5.32 -23.49 -15.48
C PHE A 114 5.49 -24.71 -16.41
N GLU A 115 4.44 -25.09 -17.14
CA GLU A 115 4.49 -26.14 -18.17
C GLU A 115 5.54 -25.80 -19.25
N LEU A 116 5.59 -24.55 -19.71
CA LEU A 116 6.55 -24.10 -20.73
C LEU A 116 8.02 -24.21 -20.27
N TYR A 117 8.26 -24.01 -18.96
CA TYR A 117 9.58 -24.14 -18.35
C TYR A 117 9.87 -25.57 -17.80
N GLY A 118 8.99 -26.54 -18.06
CA GLY A 118 9.18 -27.94 -17.64
C GLY A 118 9.12 -28.13 -16.11
N VAL A 119 8.41 -27.27 -15.39
CA VAL A 119 8.22 -27.38 -13.95
C VAL A 119 6.91 -28.14 -13.70
N ASP A 120 7.00 -29.47 -13.68
CA ASP A 120 5.84 -30.36 -13.55
C ASP A 120 5.21 -30.40 -12.13
N ASN A 121 5.90 -29.89 -11.11
CA ASN A 121 5.51 -30.00 -9.70
C ASN A 121 5.21 -28.66 -9.03
N VAL A 122 4.20 -27.96 -9.54
CA VAL A 122 3.69 -26.74 -8.88
C VAL A 122 2.88 -27.08 -7.61
N SER A 123 2.33 -28.30 -7.53
CA SER A 123 1.71 -28.83 -6.32
C SER A 123 2.63 -28.80 -5.11
N PHE A 124 3.94 -29.04 -5.29
CA PHE A 124 4.93 -28.97 -4.21
C PHE A 124 4.94 -27.61 -3.47
N LEU A 125 4.80 -26.50 -4.19
CA LEU A 125 4.75 -25.16 -3.57
C LEU A 125 3.48 -24.99 -2.75
N LYS A 126 2.33 -25.44 -3.27
CA LYS A 126 1.05 -25.38 -2.57
C LYS A 126 1.06 -26.25 -1.33
N ASP A 127 1.56 -27.47 -1.44
CA ASP A 127 1.65 -28.44 -0.33
C ASP A 127 2.58 -27.89 0.77
N LYS A 128 3.71 -27.29 0.37
CA LYS A 128 4.65 -26.70 1.32
C LYS A 128 4.08 -25.51 2.10
N VAL A 129 3.29 -24.66 1.46
CA VAL A 129 2.63 -23.51 2.12
C VAL A 129 1.42 -23.97 2.94
N SER A 130 0.74 -25.04 2.52
CA SER A 130 -0.42 -25.63 3.23
C SER A 130 -0.02 -26.55 4.38
N SER A 131 1.25 -26.95 4.49
CA SER A 131 1.75 -27.68 5.67
C SER A 131 1.65 -26.82 6.93
N GLU A 132 1.56 -27.43 8.11
CA GLU A 132 1.45 -26.68 9.38
C GLU A 132 2.60 -25.65 9.54
N GLY A 133 3.83 -26.08 9.32
CA GLY A 133 5.01 -25.18 9.37
C GLY A 133 4.96 -24.09 8.30
N GLY A 134 4.55 -24.41 7.09
CA GLY A 134 4.39 -23.46 5.98
C GLY A 134 3.30 -22.43 6.25
N THR A 135 2.16 -22.85 6.79
CA THR A 135 1.06 -21.96 7.16
C THR A 135 1.48 -20.95 8.23
N ILE A 136 2.17 -21.41 9.29
CA ILE A 136 2.68 -20.55 10.35
C ILE A 136 3.71 -19.55 9.80
N ALA A 137 4.63 -20.02 8.96
CA ALA A 137 5.63 -19.14 8.32
C ALA A 137 4.97 -18.09 7.44
N TRP A 138 3.94 -18.44 6.67
CA TRP A 138 3.22 -17.50 5.81
C TRP A 138 2.41 -16.47 6.60
N ILE A 139 1.72 -16.89 7.67
CA ILE A 139 1.03 -15.99 8.62
C ILE A 139 2.04 -14.99 9.22
N THR A 140 3.18 -15.48 9.67
CA THR A 140 4.23 -14.64 10.26
C THR A 140 4.77 -13.62 9.24
N LEU A 141 4.99 -14.05 8.00
CA LEU A 141 5.44 -13.18 6.91
C LEU A 141 4.41 -12.08 6.62
N LEU A 142 3.13 -12.43 6.52
CA LEU A 142 2.04 -11.48 6.32
C LEU A 142 1.94 -10.48 7.48
N ALA A 143 2.03 -10.98 8.71
CA ALA A 143 1.99 -10.12 9.91
C ALA A 143 3.17 -9.13 9.92
N ILE A 144 4.40 -9.60 9.70
CA ILE A 144 5.58 -8.73 9.64
C ILE A 144 5.42 -7.68 8.52
N ALA A 145 4.95 -8.08 7.35
CA ALA A 145 4.78 -7.16 6.22
C ALA A 145 3.71 -6.09 6.47
N GLY A 146 2.65 -6.41 7.21
CA GLY A 146 1.63 -5.43 7.57
C GLY A 146 2.13 -4.33 8.52
N PHE A 147 3.13 -4.64 9.36
CA PHE A 147 3.75 -3.67 10.28
C PHE A 147 5.03 -3.02 9.73
N THR A 148 5.55 -3.48 8.61
CA THR A 148 6.79 -2.97 8.02
C THR A 148 6.51 -2.26 6.69
N PRO A 149 7.42 -1.42 6.18
CA PRO A 149 7.27 -0.79 4.86
C PRO A 149 7.45 -1.78 3.68
N VAL A 150 7.44 -3.08 3.95
CA VAL A 150 7.41 -4.11 2.90
C VAL A 150 6.11 -3.98 2.11
N PRO A 151 6.14 -4.07 0.77
CA PRO A 151 4.94 -3.90 -0.02
C PRO A 151 3.95 -5.07 0.19
N PHE A 152 3.07 -4.91 1.18
CA PHE A 152 2.03 -5.89 1.55
C PHE A 152 1.19 -6.36 0.35
N LYS A 153 1.01 -5.48 -0.65
CA LYS A 153 0.30 -5.78 -1.91
C LYS A 153 0.89 -6.96 -2.68
N LEU A 154 2.21 -7.08 -2.70
CA LEU A 154 2.85 -8.22 -3.35
C LEU A 154 2.50 -9.52 -2.63
N LEU A 155 2.42 -9.49 -1.31
CA LEU A 155 2.04 -10.65 -0.51
C LEU A 155 0.56 -11.00 -0.64
N THR A 156 -0.34 -10.03 -0.85
CA THR A 156 -1.76 -10.32 -1.11
C THR A 156 -1.92 -11.09 -2.41
N ILE A 157 -1.29 -10.62 -3.49
CA ILE A 157 -1.31 -11.29 -4.80
C ILE A 157 -0.61 -12.65 -4.72
N THR A 158 0.55 -12.72 -4.07
CA THR A 158 1.31 -13.95 -3.92
C THR A 158 0.56 -14.98 -3.07
N SER A 159 -0.17 -14.55 -2.03
CA SER A 159 -1.02 -15.45 -1.23
C SER A 159 -2.10 -16.13 -2.08
N GLY A 160 -2.72 -15.36 -2.99
CA GLY A 160 -3.65 -15.93 -3.96
C GLY A 160 -2.97 -16.88 -4.94
N PHE A 161 -1.80 -16.48 -5.45
CA PHE A 161 -1.01 -17.27 -6.37
C PHE A 161 -0.60 -18.65 -5.78
N VAL A 162 -0.17 -18.68 -4.53
CA VAL A 162 0.22 -19.92 -3.82
C VAL A 162 -1.00 -20.73 -3.37
N GLY A 163 -2.20 -20.16 -3.42
CA GLY A 163 -3.42 -20.77 -2.92
C GLY A 163 -3.47 -20.86 -1.39
N PHE A 164 -2.89 -19.87 -0.69
CA PHE A 164 -2.93 -19.79 0.76
C PHE A 164 -4.38 -19.73 1.27
N ASN A 165 -4.66 -20.28 2.44
CA ASN A 165 -6.00 -20.33 2.98
C ASN A 165 -6.60 -18.92 3.19
N VAL A 166 -7.70 -18.63 2.49
CA VAL A 166 -8.39 -17.33 2.49
C VAL A 166 -8.78 -16.88 3.89
N PHE A 167 -9.21 -17.80 4.74
CA PHE A 167 -9.68 -17.48 6.09
C PHE A 167 -8.55 -16.90 6.95
N TYR A 168 -7.40 -17.57 6.98
CA TYR A 168 -6.22 -17.05 7.69
C TYR A 168 -5.72 -15.74 7.07
N PHE A 169 -5.74 -15.64 5.74
CA PHE A 169 -5.36 -14.42 5.03
C PHE A 169 -6.22 -13.22 5.45
N VAL A 170 -7.54 -13.37 5.48
CA VAL A 170 -8.48 -12.30 5.87
C VAL A 170 -8.27 -11.88 7.33
N ILE A 171 -8.11 -12.84 8.24
CA ILE A 171 -7.89 -12.56 9.66
C ILE A 171 -6.60 -11.74 9.84
N VAL A 172 -5.50 -12.19 9.25
CA VAL A 172 -4.21 -11.49 9.37
C VAL A 172 -4.30 -10.10 8.76
N SER A 173 -4.89 -9.97 7.56
CA SER A 173 -5.07 -8.67 6.89
C SER A 173 -5.98 -7.70 7.67
N ALA A 174 -6.88 -8.20 8.50
CA ALA A 174 -7.75 -7.36 9.32
C ALA A 174 -7.06 -6.88 10.61
N ILE A 175 -6.05 -7.60 11.09
CA ILE A 175 -5.31 -7.29 12.33
C ILE A 175 -4.10 -6.39 12.04
N THR A 176 -3.46 -6.54 10.87
CA THR A 176 -2.27 -5.77 10.46
C THR A 176 -2.61 -4.50 9.72
#